data_85a4880094574ace4996248b2b99f2c5
#
_entry.id   85a4880094574ace4996248b2b99f2c5
#
_cell.length_a   1.000
_cell.length_b   1.000
_cell.length_c   1.000
_cell.angle_alpha   90.00
_cell.angle_beta   90.00
_cell.angle_gamma   90.00
#
_symmetry.space_group_name_H-M   'P 1'
#
loop_
_entity.id
_entity.type
_entity.pdbx_description
1 polymer ?
#
loop_
_entity_poly.entity_id
_entity_poly.type
_entity_poly.pdbx_seq_one_letter_code
_entity_poly.pdbx_strand_id
1 'polypeptide(L)'
;MERELALEIVRVTELAALASAPWMGRGDKNSADEAATLAMRAMFDSVSIRGTVVIGEGEMDEAPMLYIGEEVGNAEGPEVDVAVDPLEGTEIVAKGLNNALSVIAVAGKGNLLHAPDMYMEKLAVGPALVGKVSIEDPVEVTLEKAAATLNKNISDLTVMILDRVRHESTIKTLRKVGVRIKFLSDGDVAGAMAPAFPEAGIDLYVGSGGAPEGVLAAAALSCLGGEIQGRLMPANADEFQRCLQMGIDNPYKVLTMQDMIGTEDVIFAATGVTPGEILGGVRYLADDRAETDSIVMRAKTKTIRFIRSQHFLPNKEVLHKVRQLQSTPEPSDRIPSHAKTMEQAEFSQSSVDLGVTTTL
;
A
#
# COMPACT_ATOMS: atom_id res chain seq x y z
N MET A 1 15.02 8.75 -15.22
CA MET A 1 15.43 7.39 -14.79
C MET A 1 15.72 6.51 -15.99
N GLU A 2 16.68 5.60 -15.88
CA GLU A 2 17.04 4.66 -16.95
C GLU A 2 15.94 3.62 -17.21
N ARG A 3 15.91 3.07 -18.45
CA ARG A 3 14.84 2.12 -18.83
C ARG A 3 14.94 0.78 -18.11
N GLU A 4 16.17 0.38 -17.79
CA GLU A 4 16.49 -0.90 -17.15
C GLU A 4 16.04 -0.95 -15.70
N LEU A 5 16.02 0.21 -15.02
CA LEU A 5 15.64 0.31 -13.61
C LEU A 5 14.26 -0.31 -13.33
N ALA A 6 13.30 -0.22 -14.26
CA ALA A 6 11.98 -0.83 -14.07
C ALA A 6 12.02 -2.36 -13.85
N LEU A 7 12.93 -3.06 -14.54
CA LEU A 7 13.09 -4.51 -14.35
C LEU A 7 13.90 -4.86 -13.10
N GLU A 8 14.83 -3.98 -12.70
CA GLU A 8 15.57 -4.17 -11.44
C GLU A 8 14.65 -4.00 -10.24
N ILE A 9 13.74 -3.01 -10.29
CA ILE A 9 12.78 -2.75 -9.20
C ILE A 9 11.78 -3.92 -9.02
N VAL A 10 11.31 -4.56 -10.09
CA VAL A 10 10.40 -5.71 -9.94
C VAL A 10 11.08 -6.90 -9.24
N ARG A 11 12.39 -7.09 -9.41
CA ARG A 11 13.13 -8.14 -8.72
C ARG A 11 13.14 -7.95 -7.20
N VAL A 12 13.08 -6.70 -6.74
CA VAL A 12 13.01 -6.36 -5.32
C VAL A 12 11.70 -6.85 -4.72
N THR A 13 10.55 -6.55 -5.37
CA THR A 13 9.23 -7.01 -4.90
C THR A 13 9.05 -8.53 -5.07
N GLU A 14 9.60 -9.14 -6.13
CA GLU A 14 9.58 -10.60 -6.30
C GLU A 14 10.26 -11.32 -5.14
N LEU A 15 11.41 -10.80 -4.68
CA LEU A 15 12.16 -11.46 -3.62
C LEU A 15 11.46 -11.32 -2.26
N ALA A 16 10.89 -10.16 -1.96
CA ALA A 16 10.07 -9.94 -0.77
C ALA A 16 8.84 -10.86 -0.74
N ALA A 17 8.13 -10.97 -1.89
CA ALA A 17 6.98 -11.88 -2.02
C ALA A 17 7.37 -13.36 -1.81
N LEU A 18 8.50 -13.80 -2.38
CA LEU A 18 9.01 -15.16 -2.19
C LEU A 18 9.43 -15.45 -0.74
N ALA A 19 9.88 -14.42 -0.01
CA ALA A 19 10.31 -14.56 1.39
C ALA A 19 9.12 -14.63 2.36
N SER A 20 8.06 -13.84 2.10
CA SER A 20 6.87 -13.76 2.96
C SER A 20 5.83 -14.86 2.67
N ALA A 21 5.75 -15.36 1.44
CA ALA A 21 4.76 -16.37 1.04
C ALA A 21 4.77 -17.67 1.88
N PRO A 22 5.91 -18.19 2.40
CA PRO A 22 5.91 -19.35 3.29
C PRO A 22 5.11 -19.16 4.59
N TRP A 23 4.83 -17.92 4.98
CA TRP A 23 4.10 -17.57 6.18
C TRP A 23 2.58 -17.54 5.99
N MET A 24 2.10 -17.73 4.75
CA MET A 24 0.68 -17.72 4.43
C MET A 24 -0.10 -18.73 5.27
N GLY A 25 -1.13 -18.27 5.98
CA GLY A 25 -2.02 -19.09 6.80
C GLY A 25 -1.39 -19.61 8.10
N ARG A 26 -0.24 -19.08 8.54
CA ARG A 26 0.44 -19.52 9.76
C ARG A 26 0.09 -18.70 11.00
N GLY A 27 -0.67 -17.63 10.87
CA GLY A 27 -1.09 -16.79 12.00
C GLY A 27 0.00 -15.87 12.54
N ASP A 28 1.15 -15.79 11.88
CA ASP A 28 2.31 -15.00 12.32
C ASP A 28 2.61 -13.89 11.31
N LYS A 29 1.97 -12.73 11.53
CA LYS A 29 2.13 -11.57 10.67
C LYS A 29 3.50 -10.91 10.79
N ASN A 30 4.08 -10.94 12.00
CA ASN A 30 5.37 -10.29 12.27
C ASN A 30 6.50 -10.99 11.54
N SER A 31 6.55 -12.34 11.62
CA SER A 31 7.56 -13.11 10.87
C SER A 31 7.38 -13.00 9.35
N ALA A 32 6.14 -12.87 8.86
CA ALA A 32 5.88 -12.65 7.44
C ALA A 32 6.43 -11.31 6.97
N ASP A 33 6.18 -10.27 7.75
CA ASP A 33 6.62 -8.90 7.51
C ASP A 33 8.15 -8.79 7.57
N GLU A 34 8.77 -9.30 8.64
CA GLU A 34 10.22 -9.35 8.79
C GLU A 34 10.90 -10.06 7.61
N ALA A 35 10.35 -11.19 7.15
CA ALA A 35 10.88 -11.91 6.00
C ALA A 35 10.87 -11.07 4.72
N ALA A 36 9.77 -10.34 4.47
CA ALA A 36 9.64 -9.46 3.32
C ALA A 36 10.64 -8.31 3.38
N THR A 37 10.72 -7.64 4.54
CA THR A 37 11.60 -6.49 4.80
C THR A 37 13.06 -6.86 4.64
N LEU A 38 13.51 -7.96 5.26
CA LEU A 38 14.88 -8.48 5.11
C LEU A 38 15.23 -8.79 3.65
N ALA A 39 14.33 -9.44 2.92
CA ALA A 39 14.55 -9.83 1.53
C ALA A 39 14.59 -8.60 0.61
N MET A 40 13.66 -7.66 0.79
CA MET A 40 13.60 -6.41 0.04
C MET A 40 14.86 -5.58 0.24
N ARG A 41 15.25 -5.36 1.49
CA ARG A 41 16.45 -4.58 1.83
C ARG A 41 17.72 -5.18 1.22
N ALA A 42 17.90 -6.49 1.37
CA ALA A 42 19.07 -7.17 0.82
C ALA A 42 19.12 -7.12 -0.73
N MET A 43 17.98 -7.10 -1.40
CA MET A 43 17.93 -7.02 -2.86
C MET A 43 18.31 -5.64 -3.37
N PHE A 44 18.05 -4.57 -2.63
CA PHE A 44 18.46 -3.22 -2.99
C PHE A 44 19.97 -3.08 -3.21
N ASP A 45 20.80 -3.82 -2.49
CA ASP A 45 22.26 -3.76 -2.65
C ASP A 45 22.73 -4.06 -4.08
N SER A 46 21.89 -4.70 -4.90
CA SER A 46 22.18 -5.00 -6.32
C SER A 46 21.58 -4.00 -7.31
N VAL A 47 20.80 -3.04 -6.85
CA VAL A 47 20.09 -2.07 -7.71
C VAL A 47 20.94 -0.83 -7.89
N SER A 48 21.16 -0.42 -9.14
CA SER A 48 21.99 0.76 -9.47
C SER A 48 21.19 2.07 -9.29
N ILE A 49 21.05 2.49 -8.03
CA ILE A 49 20.46 3.75 -7.59
C ILE A 49 21.22 4.32 -6.38
N ARG A 50 21.05 5.62 -6.17
CA ARG A 50 21.27 6.31 -4.90
C ARG A 50 19.90 6.66 -4.35
N GLY A 51 19.25 5.68 -3.73
CA GLY A 51 17.89 5.77 -3.23
C GLY A 51 17.87 6.30 -1.80
N THR A 52 16.88 7.15 -1.49
CA THR A 52 16.52 7.52 -0.12
C THR A 52 15.12 7.02 0.14
N VAL A 53 14.94 6.22 1.17
CA VAL A 53 13.61 5.75 1.61
C VAL A 53 12.84 6.95 2.15
N VAL A 54 11.73 7.29 1.53
CA VAL A 54 10.85 8.38 1.97
C VAL A 54 9.54 7.87 2.56
N ILE A 55 9.20 6.60 2.26
CA ILE A 55 8.13 5.82 2.86
C ILE A 55 8.67 4.41 3.02
N GLY A 56 8.55 3.83 4.22
CA GLY A 56 9.08 2.51 4.57
C GLY A 56 8.49 1.99 5.87
N GLU A 57 9.28 1.21 6.61
CA GLU A 57 8.85 0.45 7.79
C GLU A 57 8.72 1.30 9.08
N GLY A 58 8.99 2.58 9.05
CA GLY A 58 8.91 3.48 10.19
C GLY A 58 10.08 4.44 10.28
N GLU A 59 10.26 5.05 11.47
CA GLU A 59 11.36 5.96 11.75
C GLU A 59 12.63 5.18 12.11
N MET A 60 13.80 5.84 12.06
CA MET A 60 15.12 5.21 12.30
C MET A 60 15.26 4.51 13.66
N ASP A 61 14.57 4.99 14.68
CA ASP A 61 14.58 4.46 16.04
C ASP A 61 13.52 3.35 16.27
N GLU A 62 12.65 3.13 15.31
CA GLU A 62 11.53 2.18 15.38
C GLU A 62 11.72 0.97 14.45
N ALA A 63 12.34 1.17 13.28
CA ALA A 63 12.57 0.13 12.28
C ALA A 63 14.07 -0.21 12.13
N PRO A 64 14.45 -1.49 12.11
CA PRO A 64 15.83 -1.90 11.95
C PRO A 64 16.38 -1.66 10.54
N MET A 65 15.51 -1.57 9.54
CA MET A 65 15.84 -1.36 8.13
C MET A 65 14.65 -0.84 7.34
N LEU A 66 14.90 -0.30 6.15
CA LEU A 66 13.91 0.38 5.30
C LEU A 66 13.20 1.51 6.05
N TYR A 67 13.87 2.12 7.02
CA TYR A 67 13.35 3.27 7.76
C TYR A 67 13.41 4.55 6.92
N ILE A 68 12.59 5.52 7.25
CA ILE A 68 12.56 6.82 6.58
C ILE A 68 13.93 7.50 6.71
N GLY A 69 14.53 7.84 5.57
CA GLY A 69 15.87 8.41 5.46
C GLY A 69 16.99 7.39 5.22
N GLU A 70 16.72 6.07 5.26
CA GLU A 70 17.72 5.07 4.91
C GLU A 70 18.17 5.22 3.45
N GLU A 71 19.48 5.14 3.22
CA GLU A 71 20.05 5.08 1.89
C GLU A 71 20.06 3.63 1.38
N VAL A 72 19.53 3.41 0.18
CA VAL A 72 19.41 2.10 -0.46
C VAL A 72 19.95 2.13 -1.89
N GLY A 73 20.34 0.96 -2.38
CA GLY A 73 20.99 0.80 -3.69
C GLY A 73 22.50 0.63 -3.56
N ASN A 74 23.19 0.42 -4.68
CA ASN A 74 24.64 0.23 -4.71
C ASN A 74 25.45 1.55 -4.76
N ALA A 75 24.81 2.67 -4.52
CA ALA A 75 25.37 4.04 -4.60
C ALA A 75 25.81 4.46 -6.01
N GLU A 76 25.42 3.75 -7.04
CA GLU A 76 25.61 4.10 -8.44
C GLU A 76 24.26 4.56 -9.07
N GLY A 77 24.31 5.23 -10.23
CA GLY A 77 23.09 5.63 -10.95
C GLY A 77 22.41 6.90 -10.40
N PRO A 78 21.09 7.08 -10.68
CA PRO A 78 20.37 8.31 -10.35
C PRO A 78 20.06 8.43 -8.85
N GLU A 79 19.94 9.68 -8.38
CA GLU A 79 19.34 9.98 -7.06
C GLU A 79 17.82 9.90 -7.14
N VAL A 80 17.23 9.10 -6.26
CA VAL A 80 15.80 8.82 -6.27
C VAL A 80 15.20 8.77 -4.87
N ASP A 81 13.92 9.14 -4.79
CA ASP A 81 13.06 8.78 -3.67
C ASP A 81 12.55 7.36 -3.86
N VAL A 82 12.50 6.60 -2.78
CA VAL A 82 12.00 5.23 -2.72
C VAL A 82 10.88 5.15 -1.68
N ALA A 83 9.70 4.71 -2.12
CA ALA A 83 8.58 4.39 -1.25
C ALA A 83 8.35 2.88 -1.31
N VAL A 84 8.30 2.20 -0.17
CA VAL A 84 8.12 0.76 -0.08
C VAL A 84 7.07 0.38 0.94
N ASP A 85 6.39 -0.71 0.67
CA ASP A 85 5.75 -1.58 1.64
C ASP A 85 6.12 -3.01 1.27
N PRO A 86 7.07 -3.63 2.01
CA PRO A 86 7.54 -4.98 1.73
C PRO A 86 6.45 -6.03 1.79
N LEU A 87 5.44 -5.83 2.66
CA LEU A 87 4.28 -6.72 2.81
C LEU A 87 3.00 -5.96 3.11
N GLU A 88 2.44 -5.31 2.11
CA GLU A 88 1.11 -4.70 2.12
C GLU A 88 0.05 -5.77 2.41
N GLY A 89 -0.54 -5.69 3.61
CA GLY A 89 -1.52 -6.66 4.09
C GLY A 89 -0.93 -7.82 4.89
N THR A 90 -0.19 -7.55 5.96
CA THR A 90 0.42 -8.54 6.85
C THR A 90 -0.62 -9.49 7.47
N GLU A 91 -1.78 -8.98 7.88
CA GLU A 91 -2.91 -9.78 8.37
C GLU A 91 -3.50 -10.71 7.29
N ILE A 92 -3.47 -10.29 6.02
CA ILE A 92 -3.90 -11.11 4.89
C ILE A 92 -3.03 -12.36 4.79
N VAL A 93 -1.71 -12.19 4.83
CA VAL A 93 -0.78 -13.32 4.76
C VAL A 93 -0.93 -14.23 5.97
N ALA A 94 -0.96 -13.66 7.19
CA ALA A 94 -1.14 -14.45 8.40
C ALA A 94 -2.40 -15.32 8.39
N LYS A 95 -3.50 -14.80 7.83
CA LYS A 95 -4.80 -15.50 7.74
C LYS A 95 -4.99 -16.31 6.45
N GLY A 96 -4.08 -16.24 5.49
CA GLY A 96 -4.20 -16.91 4.20
C GLY A 96 -5.33 -16.35 3.32
N LEU A 97 -5.58 -15.03 3.42
CA LEU A 97 -6.60 -14.32 2.64
C LEU A 97 -6.01 -13.79 1.32
N ASN A 98 -6.83 -13.10 0.53
CA ASN A 98 -6.46 -12.59 -0.80
C ASN A 98 -6.01 -11.13 -0.76
N ASN A 99 -5.19 -10.72 -1.74
CA ASN A 99 -4.76 -9.34 -2.02
C ASN A 99 -3.54 -8.81 -1.25
N ALA A 100 -2.73 -9.68 -0.63
CA ALA A 100 -1.43 -9.23 -0.11
C ALA A 100 -0.45 -9.01 -1.27
N LEU A 101 0.27 -7.88 -1.22
CA LEU A 101 1.25 -7.46 -2.22
C LEU A 101 2.58 -7.12 -1.54
N SER A 102 3.67 -7.20 -2.30
CA SER A 102 4.90 -6.45 -2.02
C SER A 102 4.99 -5.31 -3.01
N VAL A 103 5.16 -4.07 -2.56
CA VAL A 103 5.07 -2.88 -3.43
C VAL A 103 6.24 -1.93 -3.28
N ILE A 104 6.58 -1.25 -4.38
CA ILE A 104 7.62 -0.23 -4.44
C ILE A 104 7.28 0.84 -5.48
N ALA A 105 7.52 2.09 -5.11
CA ALA A 105 7.51 3.22 -6.04
C ALA A 105 8.85 3.93 -6.00
N VAL A 106 9.33 4.37 -7.17
CA VAL A 106 10.59 5.10 -7.34
C VAL A 106 10.35 6.33 -8.20
N ALA A 107 10.79 7.48 -7.73
CA ALA A 107 10.76 8.75 -8.47
C ALA A 107 12.10 9.48 -8.34
N GLY A 108 12.36 10.47 -9.18
CA GLY A 108 13.52 11.34 -8.96
C GLY A 108 13.47 12.02 -7.59
N LYS A 109 14.61 12.26 -6.96
CA LYS A 109 14.72 12.81 -5.60
C LYS A 109 13.86 14.06 -5.39
N GLY A 110 13.11 14.09 -4.27
CA GLY A 110 12.21 15.18 -3.90
C GLY A 110 10.86 15.17 -4.63
N ASN A 111 10.48 14.06 -5.24
CA ASN A 111 9.24 13.96 -6.03
C ASN A 111 8.17 13.01 -5.44
N LEU A 112 8.44 12.36 -4.33
CA LEU A 112 7.40 11.65 -3.56
C LEU A 112 7.10 12.40 -2.27
N LEU A 113 5.82 12.51 -1.92
CA LEU A 113 5.42 13.10 -0.64
C LEU A 113 5.97 12.24 0.51
N HIS A 114 6.68 12.85 1.42
CA HIS A 114 7.03 12.25 2.70
C HIS A 114 5.78 12.24 3.57
N ALA A 115 4.95 11.21 3.45
CA ALA A 115 3.73 11.10 4.22
C ALA A 115 4.03 10.57 5.62
N PRO A 116 3.54 11.26 6.68
CA PRO A 116 3.66 10.76 8.03
C PRO A 116 2.86 9.46 8.21
N ASP A 117 3.31 8.59 9.12
CA ASP A 117 2.56 7.40 9.52
C ASP A 117 1.33 7.82 10.32
N MET A 118 0.22 8.00 9.61
CA MET A 118 -1.11 8.34 10.14
C MET A 118 -2.19 7.97 9.13
N TYR A 119 -3.45 8.06 9.55
CA TYR A 119 -4.56 7.84 8.63
C TYR A 119 -4.71 8.96 7.59
N MET A 120 -5.11 8.56 6.40
CA MET A 120 -5.53 9.42 5.28
C MET A 120 -6.89 8.96 4.79
N GLU A 121 -7.86 9.88 4.72
CA GLU A 121 -9.08 9.67 3.95
C GLU A 121 -8.74 9.63 2.46
N LYS A 122 -9.32 8.71 1.71
CA LYS A 122 -8.96 8.44 0.31
C LYS A 122 -10.20 8.25 -0.57
N LEU A 123 -10.15 8.84 -1.76
CA LEU A 123 -11.04 8.54 -2.88
C LEU A 123 -10.15 8.22 -4.09
N ALA A 124 -10.22 6.98 -4.59
CA ALA A 124 -9.46 6.59 -5.78
C ALA A 124 -10.37 6.09 -6.90
N VAL A 125 -10.04 6.46 -8.13
CA VAL A 125 -10.85 6.21 -9.32
C VAL A 125 -9.98 5.86 -10.54
N GLY A 126 -10.57 5.12 -11.46
CA GLY A 126 -9.97 4.82 -12.75
C GLY A 126 -10.01 6.01 -13.72
N PRO A 127 -9.38 5.87 -14.92
CA PRO A 127 -9.20 6.96 -15.89
C PRO A 127 -10.47 7.67 -16.32
N ALA A 128 -11.60 6.95 -16.37
CA ALA A 128 -12.88 7.51 -16.81
C ALA A 128 -13.47 8.55 -15.85
N LEU A 129 -13.10 8.49 -14.57
CA LEU A 129 -13.64 9.35 -13.52
C LEU A 129 -12.67 10.46 -13.07
N VAL A 130 -11.48 10.56 -13.67
CA VAL A 130 -10.50 11.61 -13.35
C VAL A 130 -11.12 13.00 -13.53
N GLY A 131 -11.04 13.81 -12.46
CA GLY A 131 -11.60 15.16 -12.42
C GLY A 131 -13.14 15.24 -12.48
N LYS A 132 -13.85 14.11 -12.31
CA LYS A 132 -15.32 14.06 -12.33
C LYS A 132 -15.94 13.96 -10.95
N VAL A 133 -15.17 13.50 -9.97
CA VAL A 133 -15.60 13.28 -8.58
C VAL A 133 -14.65 14.01 -7.63
N SER A 134 -15.11 14.26 -6.41
CA SER A 134 -14.32 14.94 -5.39
C SER A 134 -14.50 14.29 -4.04
N ILE A 135 -13.39 14.16 -3.29
CA ILE A 135 -13.40 13.72 -1.89
C ILE A 135 -14.13 14.73 -0.96
N GLU A 136 -14.32 15.96 -1.42
CA GLU A 136 -15.06 17.00 -0.68
C GLU A 136 -16.58 16.83 -0.80
N ASP A 137 -17.05 16.08 -1.80
CA ASP A 137 -18.46 15.78 -1.96
C ASP A 137 -18.94 14.73 -0.95
N PRO A 138 -20.17 14.79 -0.47
CA PRO A 138 -20.79 13.63 0.16
C PRO A 138 -20.71 12.40 -0.74
N VAL A 139 -20.51 11.23 -0.15
CA VAL A 139 -20.31 9.99 -0.93
C VAL A 139 -21.47 9.69 -1.88
N GLU A 140 -22.70 10.05 -1.51
CA GLU A 140 -23.89 9.91 -2.36
C GLU A 140 -23.75 10.73 -3.66
N VAL A 141 -23.28 11.97 -3.53
CA VAL A 141 -23.05 12.87 -4.69
C VAL A 141 -21.91 12.34 -5.57
N THR A 142 -20.86 11.82 -4.94
CA THR A 142 -19.75 11.15 -5.67
C THR A 142 -20.27 9.97 -6.49
N LEU A 143 -21.16 9.15 -5.93
CA LEU A 143 -21.75 8.00 -6.62
C LEU A 143 -22.68 8.42 -7.76
N GLU A 144 -23.48 9.47 -7.58
CA GLU A 144 -24.33 10.03 -8.64
C GLU A 144 -23.50 10.53 -9.83
N LYS A 145 -22.42 11.28 -9.56
CA LYS A 145 -21.48 11.75 -10.57
C LYS A 145 -20.77 10.59 -11.29
N ALA A 146 -20.34 9.59 -10.54
CA ALA A 146 -19.70 8.40 -11.10
C ALA A 146 -20.66 7.60 -11.99
N ALA A 147 -21.88 7.35 -11.54
CA ALA A 147 -22.92 6.64 -12.29
C ALA A 147 -23.24 7.36 -13.62
N ALA A 148 -23.44 8.68 -13.55
CA ALA A 148 -23.71 9.49 -14.73
C ALA A 148 -22.53 9.47 -15.72
N THR A 149 -21.30 9.59 -15.23
CA THR A 149 -20.09 9.60 -16.08
C THR A 149 -19.84 8.25 -16.74
N LEU A 150 -20.03 7.16 -15.99
CA LEU A 150 -19.83 5.79 -16.48
C LEU A 150 -21.03 5.25 -17.27
N ASN A 151 -22.13 6.02 -17.35
CA ASN A 151 -23.40 5.59 -17.96
C ASN A 151 -23.90 4.25 -17.36
N LYS A 152 -23.85 4.15 -16.03
CA LYS A 152 -24.32 3.00 -15.23
C LYS A 152 -25.49 3.43 -14.34
N ASN A 153 -26.33 2.46 -13.96
CA ASN A 153 -27.21 2.71 -12.80
C ASN A 153 -26.38 2.74 -11.52
N ILE A 154 -26.80 3.46 -10.51
CA ILE A 154 -26.10 3.52 -9.23
C ILE A 154 -25.97 2.11 -8.62
N SER A 155 -27.02 1.27 -8.73
CA SER A 155 -27.00 -0.13 -8.28
C SER A 155 -25.98 -1.03 -9.01
N ASP A 156 -25.47 -0.61 -10.15
CA ASP A 156 -24.49 -1.34 -10.93
C ASP A 156 -23.05 -0.92 -10.62
N LEU A 157 -22.88 0.16 -9.84
CA LEU A 157 -21.58 0.57 -9.35
C LEU A 157 -21.09 -0.41 -8.28
N THR A 158 -19.78 -0.66 -8.28
CA THR A 158 -19.09 -1.43 -7.25
C THR A 158 -18.08 -0.54 -6.56
N VAL A 159 -18.24 -0.36 -5.26
CA VAL A 159 -17.34 0.41 -4.40
C VAL A 159 -16.50 -0.55 -3.56
N MET A 160 -15.18 -0.36 -3.55
CA MET A 160 -14.29 -1.09 -2.67
C MET A 160 -13.97 -0.26 -1.43
N ILE A 161 -13.95 -0.89 -0.26
CA ILE A 161 -13.73 -0.25 1.03
C ILE A 161 -13.12 -1.26 2.01
N LEU A 162 -12.25 -0.80 2.92
CA LEU A 162 -11.76 -1.62 4.03
C LEU A 162 -12.89 -1.95 5.03
N ASP A 163 -12.97 -3.22 5.45
CA ASP A 163 -13.89 -3.68 6.49
C ASP A 163 -13.33 -3.31 7.87
N ARG A 164 -13.62 -2.09 8.29
CA ARG A 164 -13.17 -1.52 9.57
C ARG A 164 -14.31 -0.77 10.25
N VAL A 165 -14.31 -0.78 11.58
CA VAL A 165 -15.33 -0.09 12.41
C VAL A 165 -15.44 1.39 12.04
N ARG A 166 -14.32 2.06 11.78
CA ARG A 166 -14.28 3.47 11.36
C ARG A 166 -15.05 3.76 10.06
N HIS A 167 -15.35 2.75 9.25
CA HIS A 167 -16.09 2.89 7.99
C HIS A 167 -17.58 2.54 8.10
N GLU A 168 -18.09 2.16 9.27
CA GLU A 168 -19.49 1.72 9.42
C GLU A 168 -20.52 2.76 8.92
N SER A 169 -20.28 4.06 9.15
CA SER A 169 -21.17 5.12 8.69
C SER A 169 -21.20 5.19 7.16
N THR A 170 -20.02 5.15 6.53
CA THR A 170 -19.89 5.13 5.07
C THR A 170 -20.52 3.87 4.47
N ILE A 171 -20.29 2.70 5.06
CA ILE A 171 -20.87 1.43 4.63
C ILE A 171 -22.42 1.48 4.72
N LYS A 172 -22.97 2.04 5.82
CA LYS A 172 -24.42 2.25 5.96
C LYS A 172 -24.97 3.15 4.84
N THR A 173 -24.27 4.22 4.51
CA THR A 173 -24.65 5.12 3.42
C THR A 173 -24.58 4.41 2.06
N LEU A 174 -23.50 3.72 1.74
CA LEU A 174 -23.36 2.94 0.51
C LEU A 174 -24.49 1.92 0.32
N ARG A 175 -24.85 1.19 1.40
CA ARG A 175 -25.97 0.24 1.39
C ARG A 175 -27.31 0.93 1.17
N LYS A 176 -27.52 2.11 1.77
CA LYS A 176 -28.75 2.90 1.59
C LYS A 176 -28.91 3.39 0.17
N VAL A 177 -27.80 3.81 -0.47
CA VAL A 177 -27.78 4.23 -1.88
C VAL A 177 -28.00 3.04 -2.82
N GLY A 178 -27.64 1.83 -2.39
CA GLY A 178 -27.89 0.59 -3.13
C GLY A 178 -26.76 0.16 -4.06
N VAL A 179 -25.54 0.67 -3.89
CA VAL A 179 -24.37 0.21 -4.65
C VAL A 179 -23.88 -1.16 -4.17
N ARG A 180 -23.14 -1.87 -4.99
CA ARG A 180 -22.42 -3.07 -4.59
C ARG A 180 -21.18 -2.68 -3.79
N ILE A 181 -20.92 -3.38 -2.71
CA ILE A 181 -19.75 -3.16 -1.86
C ILE A 181 -18.84 -4.38 -1.94
N LYS A 182 -17.56 -4.17 -2.22
CA LYS A 182 -16.52 -5.18 -2.09
C LYS A 182 -15.61 -4.81 -0.93
N PHE A 183 -15.54 -5.69 0.06
CA PHE A 183 -14.74 -5.47 1.25
C PHE A 183 -13.30 -5.93 1.05
N LEU A 184 -12.37 -5.13 1.59
CA LEU A 184 -10.98 -5.52 1.83
C LEU A 184 -10.81 -5.82 3.32
N SER A 185 -10.14 -6.90 3.63
CA SER A 185 -9.85 -7.28 5.03
C SER A 185 -8.66 -6.51 5.59
N ASP A 186 -7.70 -6.14 4.75
CA ASP A 186 -6.48 -5.41 5.10
C ASP A 186 -5.82 -4.88 3.82
N GLY A 187 -4.86 -3.92 3.97
CA GLY A 187 -4.14 -3.29 2.86
C GLY A 187 -5.06 -2.48 1.94
N ASP A 188 -4.64 -1.33 1.48
CA ASP A 188 -5.52 -0.54 0.61
C ASP A 188 -4.86 -0.07 -0.71
N VAL A 189 -3.60 -0.39 -0.93
CA VAL A 189 -2.93 -0.10 -2.21
C VAL A 189 -3.60 -0.87 -3.35
N ALA A 190 -3.82 -2.19 -3.16
CA ALA A 190 -4.54 -3.00 -4.15
C ALA A 190 -5.96 -2.46 -4.40
N GLY A 191 -6.65 -2.05 -3.33
CA GLY A 191 -8.00 -1.48 -3.42
C GLY A 191 -8.05 -0.16 -4.17
N ALA A 192 -7.12 0.74 -3.91
CA ALA A 192 -7.03 2.03 -4.58
C ALA A 192 -6.64 1.90 -6.07
N MET A 193 -5.86 0.88 -6.42
CA MET A 193 -5.49 0.57 -7.81
C MET A 193 -6.63 -0.08 -8.59
N ALA A 194 -7.47 -0.88 -7.95
CA ALA A 194 -8.47 -1.72 -8.60
C ALA A 194 -9.41 -0.99 -9.57
N PRO A 195 -9.87 0.26 -9.30
CA PRO A 195 -10.71 1.01 -10.23
C PRO A 195 -10.05 1.32 -11.59
N ALA A 196 -8.73 1.25 -11.68
CA ALA A 196 -8.00 1.47 -12.92
C ALA A 196 -7.82 0.19 -13.77
N PHE A 197 -8.27 -0.97 -13.25
CA PHE A 197 -8.27 -2.26 -13.96
C PHE A 197 -9.70 -2.69 -14.26
N PRO A 198 -10.14 -2.63 -15.53
CA PRO A 198 -11.51 -3.00 -15.91
C PRO A 198 -11.90 -4.41 -15.47
N GLU A 199 -10.94 -5.35 -15.45
CA GLU A 199 -11.13 -6.75 -15.08
C GLU A 199 -11.45 -6.94 -13.60
N ALA A 200 -11.03 -5.99 -12.74
CA ALA A 200 -11.33 -6.03 -11.30
C ALA A 200 -12.82 -5.78 -11.01
N GLY A 201 -13.54 -5.13 -11.94
CA GLY A 201 -14.97 -4.85 -11.81
C GLY A 201 -15.29 -3.86 -10.67
N ILE A 202 -14.33 -3.01 -10.31
CA ILE A 202 -14.44 -1.97 -9.27
C ILE A 202 -14.52 -0.61 -9.93
N ASP A 203 -15.46 0.22 -9.51
CA ASP A 203 -15.63 1.58 -10.06
C ASP A 203 -14.94 2.65 -9.21
N LEU A 204 -14.97 2.50 -7.87
CA LEU A 204 -14.36 3.44 -6.93
C LEU A 204 -13.75 2.69 -5.74
N TYR A 205 -12.70 3.27 -5.16
CA TYR A 205 -12.26 2.98 -3.80
C TYR A 205 -12.56 4.19 -2.91
N VAL A 206 -13.16 3.97 -1.75
CA VAL A 206 -13.41 5.02 -0.75
C VAL A 206 -13.07 4.50 0.64
N GLY A 207 -12.60 5.38 1.52
CA GLY A 207 -12.34 5.02 2.91
C GLY A 207 -11.12 5.73 3.48
N SER A 208 -10.58 5.20 4.57
CA SER A 208 -9.33 5.68 5.16
C SER A 208 -8.39 4.51 5.44
N GLY A 209 -7.11 4.74 5.20
CA GLY A 209 -6.00 3.83 5.45
C GLY A 209 -4.75 4.65 5.74
N GLY A 210 -3.58 4.05 5.79
CA GLY A 210 -2.34 4.77 6.04
C GLY A 210 -2.00 5.78 4.94
N ALA A 211 -1.46 6.92 5.32
CA ALA A 211 -1.04 7.94 4.36
C ALA A 211 0.14 7.46 3.48
N PRO A 212 1.11 6.68 3.98
CA PRO A 212 2.16 6.06 3.18
C PRO A 212 1.61 5.26 1.99
N GLU A 213 0.61 4.38 2.23
CA GLU A 213 -0.04 3.58 1.19
C GLU A 213 -0.81 4.46 0.19
N GLY A 214 -1.29 5.63 0.64
CA GLY A 214 -1.91 6.63 -0.25
C GLY A 214 -0.93 7.16 -1.30
N VAL A 215 0.33 7.39 -0.94
CA VAL A 215 1.39 7.82 -1.87
C VAL A 215 1.80 6.68 -2.81
N LEU A 216 1.91 5.45 -2.31
CA LEU A 216 2.14 4.26 -3.15
C LEU A 216 1.01 4.07 -4.17
N ALA A 217 -0.25 4.21 -3.74
CA ALA A 217 -1.41 4.17 -4.62
C ALA A 217 -1.40 5.30 -5.66
N ALA A 218 -1.00 6.52 -5.27
CA ALA A 218 -0.85 7.65 -6.20
C ALA A 218 0.22 7.36 -7.26
N ALA A 219 1.35 6.77 -6.87
CA ALA A 219 2.40 6.37 -7.81
C ALA A 219 1.87 5.34 -8.83
N ALA A 220 1.14 4.33 -8.38
CA ALA A 220 0.51 3.35 -9.26
C ALA A 220 -0.51 3.99 -10.21
N LEU A 221 -1.43 4.81 -9.67
CA LEU A 221 -2.47 5.45 -10.46
C LEU A 221 -1.91 6.48 -11.46
N SER A 222 -0.78 7.14 -11.16
CA SER A 222 -0.09 7.99 -12.12
C SER A 222 0.36 7.21 -13.37
N CYS A 223 0.75 5.94 -13.19
CA CYS A 223 1.12 5.05 -14.29
C CYS A 223 -0.11 4.57 -15.08
N LEU A 224 -1.23 4.34 -14.38
CA LEU A 224 -2.49 3.81 -14.92
C LEU A 224 -3.39 4.88 -15.54
N GLY A 225 -3.11 6.17 -15.27
CA GLY A 225 -3.93 7.28 -15.72
C GLY A 225 -5.20 7.48 -14.88
N GLY A 226 -5.26 6.90 -13.68
CA GLY A 226 -6.29 7.12 -12.68
C GLY A 226 -6.00 8.32 -11.77
N GLU A 227 -6.81 8.50 -10.75
CA GLU A 227 -6.69 9.59 -9.77
C GLU A 227 -6.93 9.06 -8.37
N ILE A 228 -6.16 9.59 -7.41
CA ILE A 228 -6.46 9.50 -5.98
C ILE A 228 -6.45 10.90 -5.38
N GLN A 229 -7.42 11.18 -4.54
CA GLN A 229 -7.48 12.35 -3.69
C GLN A 229 -7.39 11.87 -2.24
N GLY A 230 -6.57 12.54 -1.43
CA GLY A 230 -6.36 12.19 -0.04
C GLY A 230 -6.52 13.38 0.89
N ARG A 231 -6.81 13.12 2.17
CA ARG A 231 -6.79 14.10 3.25
C ARG A 231 -6.24 13.45 4.48
N LEU A 232 -5.17 14.02 5.06
CA LEU A 232 -4.59 13.52 6.31
C LEU A 232 -5.59 13.66 7.46
N MET A 233 -5.53 12.75 8.39
CA MET A 233 -6.46 12.66 9.53
C MET A 233 -5.68 12.62 10.85
N PRO A 234 -4.94 13.71 11.21
CA PRO A 234 -4.19 13.73 12.47
C PRO A 234 -5.17 13.55 13.65
N ALA A 235 -4.93 12.53 14.47
CA ALA A 235 -5.79 12.16 15.59
C ALA A 235 -5.56 13.05 16.82
N ASN A 236 -4.41 13.72 16.90
CA ASN A 236 -4.01 14.54 18.04
C ASN A 236 -3.08 15.69 17.60
N ALA A 237 -2.72 16.56 18.56
CA ALA A 237 -1.87 17.71 18.31
C ALA A 237 -0.43 17.32 17.91
N ASP A 238 0.07 16.20 18.40
CA ASP A 238 1.44 15.76 18.11
C ASP A 238 1.55 15.29 16.64
N GLU A 239 0.57 14.51 16.16
CA GLU A 239 0.49 14.13 14.75
C GLU A 239 0.33 15.35 13.84
N PHE A 240 -0.47 16.35 14.26
CA PHE A 240 -0.59 17.61 13.51
C PHE A 240 0.76 18.35 13.43
N GLN A 241 1.49 18.45 14.54
CA GLN A 241 2.81 19.08 14.56
C GLN A 241 3.82 18.29 13.71
N ARG A 242 3.76 16.96 13.72
CA ARG A 242 4.58 16.10 12.87
C ARG A 242 4.36 16.39 11.37
N CYS A 243 3.11 16.58 10.93
CA CYS A 243 2.83 17.02 9.55
C CYS A 243 3.56 18.33 9.20
N LEU A 244 3.50 19.34 10.10
CA LEU A 244 4.17 20.63 9.88
C LEU A 244 5.70 20.47 9.80
N GLN A 245 6.29 19.64 10.67
CA GLN A 245 7.73 19.35 10.66
C GLN A 245 8.17 18.64 9.38
N MET A 246 7.31 17.82 8.78
CA MET A 246 7.54 17.15 7.50
C MET A 246 7.23 18.04 6.28
N GLY A 247 6.93 19.33 6.49
CA GLY A 247 6.70 20.30 5.40
C GLY A 247 5.28 20.31 4.84
N ILE A 248 4.31 19.72 5.55
CA ILE A 248 2.90 19.75 5.17
C ILE A 248 2.21 20.91 5.89
N ASP A 249 2.15 22.09 5.28
CA ASP A 249 1.65 23.31 5.89
C ASP A 249 0.19 23.24 6.37
N ASN A 250 -0.64 22.47 5.68
CA ASN A 250 -2.05 22.26 6.03
C ASN A 250 -2.43 20.78 5.89
N PRO A 251 -2.37 20.00 7.00
CA PRO A 251 -2.73 18.57 7.00
C PRO A 251 -4.17 18.28 6.55
N TYR A 252 -5.10 19.21 6.75
CA TYR A 252 -6.50 19.05 6.37
C TYR A 252 -6.80 19.43 4.91
N LYS A 253 -5.80 19.90 4.16
CA LYS A 253 -5.92 20.17 2.73
C LYS A 253 -6.17 18.85 1.98
N VAL A 254 -7.02 18.89 0.95
CA VAL A 254 -7.06 17.79 -0.01
C VAL A 254 -5.74 17.71 -0.75
N LEU A 255 -5.07 16.58 -0.63
CA LEU A 255 -3.88 16.23 -1.37
C LEU A 255 -4.30 15.67 -2.73
N THR A 256 -3.80 16.29 -3.78
CA THR A 256 -3.99 15.85 -5.17
C THR A 256 -2.87 14.91 -5.60
N MET A 257 -3.01 14.33 -6.81
CA MET A 257 -1.92 13.57 -7.44
C MET A 257 -0.62 14.38 -7.50
N GLN A 258 -0.68 15.68 -7.78
CA GLN A 258 0.49 16.55 -7.87
C GLN A 258 1.13 16.83 -6.50
N ASP A 259 0.33 16.87 -5.43
CA ASP A 259 0.85 17.03 -4.06
C ASP A 259 1.57 15.75 -3.59
N MET A 260 1.11 14.57 -4.01
CA MET A 260 1.69 13.27 -3.63
C MET A 260 2.84 12.85 -4.54
N ILE A 261 2.75 13.17 -5.84
CA ILE A 261 3.72 12.79 -6.87
C ILE A 261 4.10 14.00 -7.70
N GLY A 262 5.25 14.60 -7.40
CA GLY A 262 5.74 15.85 -8.01
C GLY A 262 6.29 15.71 -9.43
N THR A 263 6.21 14.56 -10.07
CA THR A 263 6.83 14.29 -11.38
C THR A 263 5.99 13.35 -12.24
N GLU A 264 6.16 13.46 -13.56
CA GLU A 264 5.61 12.49 -14.51
C GLU A 264 6.47 11.21 -14.68
N ASP A 265 7.70 11.16 -14.13
CA ASP A 265 8.62 10.02 -14.28
C ASP A 265 8.69 9.19 -13.00
N VAL A 266 7.63 8.43 -12.77
CA VAL A 266 7.50 7.45 -11.68
C VAL A 266 7.57 6.04 -12.24
N ILE A 267 8.25 5.15 -11.53
CA ILE A 267 8.20 3.70 -11.72
C ILE A 267 7.49 3.12 -10.50
N PHE A 268 6.51 2.26 -10.74
CA PHE A 268 5.83 1.47 -9.72
C PHE A 268 5.96 -0.01 -10.05
N ALA A 269 6.24 -0.83 -9.05
CA ALA A 269 6.20 -2.28 -9.18
C ALA A 269 5.46 -2.90 -8.00
N ALA A 270 4.74 -3.98 -8.27
CA ALA A 270 4.11 -4.81 -7.25
C ALA A 270 4.21 -6.28 -7.63
N THR A 271 4.33 -7.14 -6.63
CA THR A 271 4.29 -8.60 -6.78
C THR A 271 3.24 -9.17 -5.84
N GLY A 272 2.36 -10.04 -6.35
CA GLY A 272 1.38 -10.73 -5.54
C GLY A 272 2.06 -11.69 -4.56
N VAL A 273 1.77 -11.54 -3.27
CA VAL A 273 2.13 -12.52 -2.23
C VAL A 273 1.04 -13.57 -2.13
N THR A 274 -0.21 -13.12 -1.99
CA THR A 274 -1.40 -13.99 -2.09
C THR A 274 -2.19 -13.66 -3.35
N PRO A 275 -3.05 -14.58 -3.86
CA PRO A 275 -3.87 -14.28 -5.02
C PRO A 275 -4.76 -13.06 -4.80
N GLY A 276 -4.99 -12.26 -5.84
CA GLY A 276 -5.82 -11.05 -5.78
C GLY A 276 -6.55 -10.74 -7.07
N GLU A 277 -7.25 -9.61 -7.10
CA GLU A 277 -8.00 -9.14 -8.27
C GLU A 277 -7.10 -8.69 -9.42
N ILE A 278 -5.86 -8.27 -9.12
CA ILE A 278 -4.92 -7.70 -10.09
C ILE A 278 -3.80 -8.68 -10.40
N LEU A 279 -3.22 -9.30 -9.38
CA LEU A 279 -2.06 -10.19 -9.47
C LEU A 279 -2.37 -11.55 -8.84
N GLY A 280 -1.81 -12.61 -9.43
CA GLY A 280 -1.72 -13.92 -8.79
C GLY A 280 -0.72 -13.87 -7.62
N GLY A 281 -0.90 -14.78 -6.65
CA GLY A 281 0.06 -14.95 -5.54
C GLY A 281 1.25 -15.82 -5.94
N VAL A 282 2.20 -15.94 -5.01
CA VAL A 282 3.32 -16.88 -5.13
C VAL A 282 2.78 -18.31 -5.20
N ARG A 283 3.25 -19.07 -6.17
CA ARG A 283 2.91 -20.49 -6.34
C ARG A 283 4.17 -21.33 -6.27
N TYR A 284 4.18 -22.31 -5.37
CA TYR A 284 5.25 -23.31 -5.33
C TYR A 284 4.98 -24.40 -6.35
N LEU A 285 5.99 -24.72 -7.13
CA LEU A 285 5.96 -25.74 -8.17
C LEU A 285 6.83 -26.93 -7.77
N ALA A 286 6.82 -27.99 -8.57
CA ALA A 286 7.76 -29.12 -8.40
C ALA A 286 9.22 -28.66 -8.66
N ASP A 287 10.18 -29.50 -8.27
CA ASP A 287 11.61 -29.32 -8.55
C ASP A 287 12.20 -28.03 -8.00
N ASP A 288 11.86 -27.70 -6.75
CA ASP A 288 12.35 -26.51 -6.02
C ASP A 288 12.13 -25.19 -6.76
N ARG A 289 11.03 -25.09 -7.49
CA ARG A 289 10.64 -23.87 -8.20
C ARG A 289 9.49 -23.16 -7.52
N ALA A 290 9.44 -21.85 -7.72
CA ALA A 290 8.29 -21.01 -7.41
C ALA A 290 7.98 -20.10 -8.60
N GLU A 291 6.73 -19.69 -8.71
CA GLU A 291 6.27 -18.72 -9.69
C GLU A 291 5.74 -17.48 -8.97
N THR A 292 6.12 -16.29 -9.46
CA THR A 292 5.58 -14.99 -9.05
C THR A 292 4.80 -14.35 -10.18
N ASP A 293 3.80 -13.55 -9.84
CA ASP A 293 3.03 -12.71 -10.76
C ASP A 293 3.19 -11.25 -10.32
N SER A 294 3.74 -10.43 -11.21
CA SER A 294 4.17 -9.06 -10.90
C SER A 294 3.65 -8.09 -11.95
N ILE A 295 3.50 -6.83 -11.55
CA ILE A 295 3.28 -5.70 -12.44
C ILE A 295 4.42 -4.71 -12.28
N VAL A 296 4.92 -4.17 -13.38
CA VAL A 296 5.82 -3.01 -13.37
C VAL A 296 5.34 -1.97 -14.37
N MET A 297 5.28 -0.74 -13.92
CA MET A 297 4.70 0.36 -14.66
C MET A 297 5.61 1.57 -14.64
N ARG A 298 5.56 2.39 -15.69
CA ARG A 298 6.24 3.68 -15.73
C ARG A 298 5.30 4.76 -16.24
N ALA A 299 5.07 5.79 -15.45
CA ALA A 299 4.15 6.87 -15.76
C ALA A 299 4.55 7.65 -17.01
N LYS A 300 5.82 8.03 -17.17
CA LYS A 300 6.35 8.78 -18.32
C LYS A 300 6.08 8.12 -19.67
N THR A 301 6.15 6.79 -19.73
CA THR A 301 5.98 6.04 -20.98
C THR A 301 4.60 5.41 -21.11
N LYS A 302 3.75 5.53 -20.08
CA LYS A 302 2.44 4.87 -19.96
C LYS A 302 2.53 3.37 -20.29
N THR A 303 3.66 2.75 -19.90
CA THR A 303 3.92 1.34 -20.16
C THR A 303 3.59 0.52 -18.93
N ILE A 304 2.75 -0.48 -19.11
CA ILE A 304 2.36 -1.46 -18.09
C ILE A 304 2.87 -2.83 -18.57
N ARG A 305 3.55 -3.58 -17.70
CA ARG A 305 3.99 -4.94 -17.96
C ARG A 305 3.52 -5.86 -16.86
N PHE A 306 2.87 -6.94 -17.22
CA PHE A 306 2.64 -8.08 -16.34
C PHE A 306 3.78 -9.06 -16.59
N ILE A 307 4.43 -9.49 -15.51
CA ILE A 307 5.60 -10.36 -15.55
C ILE A 307 5.31 -11.60 -14.71
N ARG A 308 5.30 -12.75 -15.38
CA ARG A 308 5.25 -14.04 -14.71
C ARG A 308 6.65 -14.63 -14.72
N SER A 309 7.23 -14.81 -13.55
CA SER A 309 8.60 -15.28 -13.37
C SER A 309 8.62 -16.66 -12.72
N GLN A 310 9.46 -17.56 -13.23
CA GLN A 310 9.76 -18.83 -12.55
C GLN A 310 11.14 -18.77 -11.91
N HIS A 311 11.20 -19.04 -10.63
CA HIS A 311 12.40 -18.98 -9.81
C HIS A 311 12.85 -20.39 -9.44
N PHE A 312 14.14 -20.69 -9.63
CA PHE A 312 14.76 -21.86 -9.04
C PHE A 312 15.30 -21.46 -7.66
N LEU A 313 14.64 -21.95 -6.61
CA LEU A 313 14.85 -21.48 -5.24
C LEU A 313 16.25 -21.76 -4.69
N PRO A 314 16.92 -22.90 -5.02
CA PRO A 314 18.29 -23.16 -4.57
C PRO A 314 19.32 -22.10 -4.98
N ASN A 315 19.06 -21.34 -6.05
CA ASN A 315 19.95 -20.27 -6.50
C ASN A 315 19.61 -18.90 -5.90
N LYS A 316 18.66 -18.81 -4.96
CA LYS A 316 18.26 -17.57 -4.30
C LYS A 316 18.96 -17.42 -2.95
N GLU A 317 20.23 -17.00 -2.97
CA GLU A 317 21.07 -16.85 -1.77
C GLU A 317 20.41 -15.97 -0.68
N VAL A 318 19.76 -14.89 -1.09
CA VAL A 318 19.07 -13.99 -0.15
C VAL A 318 17.97 -14.73 0.61
N LEU A 319 17.15 -15.56 -0.06
CA LEU A 319 16.11 -16.35 0.62
C LEU A 319 16.70 -17.34 1.63
N HIS A 320 17.87 -17.91 1.35
CA HIS A 320 18.55 -18.79 2.31
C HIS A 320 19.03 -18.00 3.54
N LYS A 321 19.59 -16.80 3.34
CA LYS A 321 20.02 -15.93 4.44
C LYS A 321 18.83 -15.50 5.31
N VAL A 322 17.73 -15.08 4.70
CA VAL A 322 16.50 -14.68 5.42
C VAL A 322 15.99 -15.84 6.28
N ARG A 323 15.89 -17.06 5.72
CA ARG A 323 15.46 -18.25 6.46
C ARG A 323 16.41 -18.60 7.62
N GLN A 324 17.72 -18.43 7.46
CA GLN A 324 18.69 -18.63 8.52
C GLN A 324 18.52 -17.62 9.66
N LEU A 325 18.32 -16.32 9.34
CA LEU A 325 18.09 -15.27 10.33
C LEU A 325 16.84 -15.56 11.15
N GLN A 326 15.74 -15.96 10.50
CA GLN A 326 14.48 -16.29 11.17
C GLN A 326 14.51 -17.61 11.96
N SER A 327 15.44 -18.52 11.67
CA SER A 327 15.59 -19.78 12.40
C SER A 327 16.48 -19.68 13.64
N THR A 328 17.18 -18.55 13.83
CA THR A 328 18.06 -18.32 15.00
C THR A 328 17.19 -17.80 16.15
N PRO A 329 17.21 -18.44 17.37
CA PRO A 329 16.44 -17.95 18.51
C PRO A 329 16.86 -16.53 18.87
N GLU A 330 15.89 -15.64 19.12
CA GLU A 330 16.14 -14.25 19.47
C GLU A 330 16.95 -14.06 20.75
N PRO A 331 17.87 -13.07 20.83
CA PRO A 331 18.20 -12.40 22.08
C PRO A 331 16.95 -11.66 22.57
N SER A 332 16.64 -11.74 23.88
CA SER A 332 15.40 -11.31 24.53
C SER A 332 15.00 -9.82 24.46
N ASP A 333 15.59 -9.02 23.57
CA ASP A 333 15.51 -7.55 23.56
C ASP A 333 15.14 -6.94 22.18
N ARG A 334 14.41 -7.66 21.31
CA ARG A 334 13.90 -7.03 20.07
C ARG A 334 12.62 -6.24 20.33
N ILE A 335 12.64 -4.98 19.92
CA ILE A 335 11.54 -4.01 20.02
C ILE A 335 10.38 -4.48 19.13
N PRO A 336 9.10 -4.45 19.60
CA PRO A 336 7.95 -4.90 18.81
C PRO A 336 7.66 -3.98 17.63
N SER A 337 7.37 -4.54 16.47
CA SER A 337 6.97 -3.83 15.24
C SER A 337 5.67 -3.03 15.39
N HIS A 338 5.51 -2.00 14.56
CA HIS A 338 4.48 -0.95 14.54
C HIS A 338 2.99 -1.37 14.64
N ALA A 339 2.65 -2.63 14.42
CA ALA A 339 1.26 -3.10 14.46
C ALA A 339 0.55 -2.89 15.81
N LYS A 340 1.27 -2.58 16.91
CA LYS A 340 0.64 -2.42 18.23
C LYS A 340 0.02 -1.03 18.46
N THR A 341 0.43 0.01 17.77
CA THR A 341 -0.02 1.38 18.06
C THR A 341 -1.41 1.67 17.50
N MET A 342 -1.77 1.06 16.38
CA MET A 342 -3.07 1.32 15.72
C MET A 342 -4.25 0.53 16.31
N GLU A 343 -4.02 -0.71 16.82
CA GLU A 343 -5.11 -1.50 17.46
C GLU A 343 -5.53 -0.94 18.83
N GLN A 344 -4.63 -0.28 19.57
CA GLN A 344 -4.98 0.30 20.88
C GLN A 344 -5.84 1.57 20.77
N ALA A 345 -5.78 2.29 19.66
CA ALA A 345 -6.66 3.45 19.44
C ALA A 345 -8.11 3.06 19.14
N GLU A 346 -8.36 1.87 18.62
CA GLU A 346 -9.74 1.38 18.36
C GLU A 346 -10.48 0.99 19.67
N PHE A 347 -9.75 0.61 20.73
CA PHE A 347 -10.38 0.17 22.01
C PHE A 347 -10.72 1.31 22.98
N SER A 348 -10.12 2.51 22.84
CA SER A 348 -10.35 3.61 23.80
C SER A 348 -11.58 4.46 23.51
N GLN A 349 -12.23 4.33 22.34
CA GLN A 349 -13.42 5.11 21.99
C GLN A 349 -14.76 4.45 22.33
N SER A 350 -14.79 3.21 22.82
CA SER A 350 -16.05 2.50 23.12
C SER A 350 -16.52 2.59 24.58
N SER A 351 -15.89 3.40 25.44
CA SER A 351 -16.23 3.48 26.88
C SER A 351 -16.67 4.86 27.40
N VAL A 352 -17.20 5.73 26.55
CA VAL A 352 -17.87 6.96 27.00
C VAL A 352 -19.27 7.00 26.41
N ASP A 353 -20.24 6.63 27.16
CA ASP A 353 -21.61 7.09 27.41
C ASP A 353 -22.60 5.96 27.63
N LEU A 354 -22.87 5.63 28.88
CA LEU A 354 -24.16 5.14 29.36
C LEU A 354 -24.33 5.57 30.82
N GLY A 355 -24.57 6.87 31.00
CA GLY A 355 -25.11 7.44 32.21
C GLY A 355 -26.55 7.88 31.99
N VAL A 356 -27.49 6.96 32.01
CA VAL A 356 -28.93 7.30 32.14
C VAL A 356 -29.31 7.13 33.59
N THR A 357 -29.49 8.25 34.27
CA THR A 357 -30.11 8.36 35.59
C THR A 357 -31.60 8.26 35.43
N THR A 358 -32.18 7.18 35.93
CA THR A 358 -33.65 7.06 36.16
C THR A 358 -33.98 7.72 37.47
N THR A 359 -34.85 8.72 37.47
CA THR A 359 -35.61 9.14 38.67
C THR A 359 -37.04 9.48 38.28
N LEU A 360 -37.99 8.65 38.81
CA LEU A 360 -39.41 8.83 39.04
C LEU A 360 -40.29 9.25 37.87
#